data_fa4f6dde0833ed9fb963a5588d7e0c4e
#
_entry.id   fa4f6dde0833ed9fb963a5588d7e0c4e
#
_cell.length_a   1.000
_cell.length_b   1.000
_cell.length_c   1.000
_cell.angle_alpha   90.00
_cell.angle_beta   90.00
_cell.angle_gamma   90.00
#
_symmetry.space_group_name_H-M   'P 1'
#
loop_
_entity.id
_entity.type
_entity.pdbx_description
1 polymer ?
#
loop_
_entity_poly.entity_id
_entity_poly.type
_entity_poly.pdbx_seq_one_letter_code
_entity_poly.pdbx_strand_id
1 'polypeptide(L)'
;MRDSVDDHVDRWSSFWKDEPAFDPDVEGALIRMIHIGRRLRRDDVAAFAGNEDFTLQDYKTLHALMVQPWPTEATPAQLAEAANVTRAAMTSRLDRLEESGLVTRVMDAADRRRVIVRPTQRGREMWNRYVFEGIERDKAVMSALDRDELNQLNTLLRKVLLSLRE
;
A
#
# COMPACT_ATOMS: atom_id res chain seq x y z
N MET A 1 -27.99 -10.55 -3.16
CA MET A 1 -27.54 -9.15 -3.18
C MET A 1 -26.82 -8.93 -4.50
N ARG A 2 -27.08 -7.85 -5.24
CA ARG A 2 -26.41 -7.54 -6.52
C ARG A 2 -25.60 -6.27 -6.40
N ASP A 3 -24.48 -6.18 -7.13
CA ASP A 3 -23.64 -4.98 -7.23
C ASP A 3 -23.41 -4.59 -8.73
N SER A 4 -22.70 -3.51 -8.97
CA SER A 4 -22.42 -3.04 -10.34
C SER A 4 -21.55 -4.00 -11.18
N VAL A 5 -20.86 -4.94 -10.53
CA VAL A 5 -20.04 -5.94 -11.21
C VAL A 5 -20.92 -7.07 -11.76
N ASP A 6 -22.05 -7.38 -11.10
CA ASP A 6 -22.99 -8.37 -11.62
C ASP A 6 -23.55 -7.95 -13.00
N ASP A 7 -23.85 -6.66 -13.19
CA ASP A 7 -24.31 -6.14 -14.48
C ASP A 7 -23.19 -6.19 -15.56
N HIS A 8 -21.94 -6.02 -15.15
CA HIS A 8 -20.78 -6.20 -16.03
C HIS A 8 -20.64 -7.67 -16.44
N VAL A 9 -20.67 -8.60 -15.47
CA VAL A 9 -20.54 -10.04 -15.70
C VAL A 9 -21.66 -10.55 -16.59
N ASP A 10 -22.90 -10.12 -16.37
CA ASP A 10 -24.05 -10.52 -17.19
C ASP A 10 -23.87 -10.09 -18.66
N ARG A 11 -23.41 -8.85 -18.90
CA ARG A 11 -23.11 -8.39 -20.27
C ARG A 11 -22.02 -9.21 -20.94
N TRP A 12 -20.94 -9.50 -20.24
CA TRP A 12 -19.82 -10.28 -20.75
C TRP A 12 -20.23 -11.74 -20.99
N SER A 13 -21.00 -12.35 -20.08
CA SER A 13 -21.54 -13.70 -20.23
C SER A 13 -22.45 -13.80 -21.47
N SER A 14 -23.23 -12.77 -21.74
CA SER A 14 -24.08 -12.73 -22.95
C SER A 14 -23.24 -12.59 -24.22
N PHE A 15 -22.15 -11.82 -24.17
CA PHE A 15 -21.26 -11.61 -25.31
C PHE A 15 -20.42 -12.87 -25.62
N TRP A 16 -19.90 -13.52 -24.58
CA TRP A 16 -19.02 -14.69 -24.67
C TRP A 16 -19.73 -16.02 -24.41
N LYS A 17 -21.06 -16.10 -24.60
CA LYS A 17 -21.85 -17.29 -24.22
C LYS A 17 -21.37 -18.60 -24.85
N ASP A 18 -20.75 -18.53 -26.03
CA ASP A 18 -20.27 -19.69 -26.80
C ASP A 18 -18.71 -19.86 -26.68
N GLU A 19 -18.05 -19.07 -25.81
CA GLU A 19 -16.61 -19.14 -25.60
C GLU A 19 -16.29 -19.89 -24.31
N PRO A 20 -15.80 -21.15 -24.39
CA PRO A 20 -15.52 -21.97 -23.21
C PRO A 20 -14.43 -21.44 -22.29
N ALA A 21 -13.60 -20.53 -22.78
CA ALA A 21 -12.52 -19.92 -21.99
C ALA A 21 -13.04 -18.80 -21.06
N PHE A 22 -14.25 -18.29 -21.25
CA PHE A 22 -14.83 -17.27 -20.38
C PHE A 22 -15.48 -17.89 -19.16
N ASP A 23 -14.98 -17.50 -17.98
CA ASP A 23 -15.52 -17.90 -16.68
C ASP A 23 -16.07 -16.67 -15.95
N PRO A 24 -17.41 -16.56 -15.78
CA PRO A 24 -18.04 -15.43 -15.12
C PRO A 24 -17.65 -15.26 -13.65
N ASP A 25 -17.33 -16.35 -12.95
CA ASP A 25 -16.89 -16.28 -11.55
C ASP A 25 -15.47 -15.71 -11.44
N VAL A 26 -14.59 -16.08 -12.37
CA VAL A 26 -13.23 -15.49 -12.44
C VAL A 26 -13.31 -14.01 -12.78
N GLU A 27 -14.09 -13.62 -13.81
CA GLU A 27 -14.30 -12.23 -14.19
C GLU A 27 -14.86 -11.41 -13.04
N GLY A 28 -15.91 -11.90 -12.40
CA GLY A 28 -16.54 -11.23 -11.26
C GLY A 28 -15.57 -11.01 -10.09
N ALA A 29 -14.77 -12.01 -9.75
CA ALA A 29 -13.78 -11.91 -8.68
C ALA A 29 -12.68 -10.88 -9.01
N LEU A 30 -12.12 -10.92 -10.22
CA LEU A 30 -11.07 -9.99 -10.65
C LEU A 30 -11.56 -8.54 -10.69
N ILE A 31 -12.75 -8.28 -11.25
CA ILE A 31 -13.29 -6.92 -11.33
C ILE A 31 -13.60 -6.36 -9.93
N ARG A 32 -14.13 -7.18 -9.00
CA ARG A 32 -14.35 -6.75 -7.60
C ARG A 32 -13.03 -6.40 -6.92
N MET A 33 -11.99 -7.21 -7.05
CA MET A 33 -10.66 -6.89 -6.51
C MET A 33 -10.09 -5.58 -7.09
N ILE A 34 -10.25 -5.36 -8.41
CA ILE A 34 -9.83 -4.12 -9.07
C ILE A 34 -10.61 -2.91 -8.52
N HIS A 35 -11.93 -3.02 -8.35
CA HIS A 35 -12.77 -1.93 -7.83
C HIS A 35 -12.42 -1.59 -6.38
N ILE A 36 -12.23 -2.60 -5.52
CA ILE A 36 -11.79 -2.41 -4.13
C ILE A 36 -10.42 -1.73 -4.11
N GLY A 37 -9.46 -2.23 -4.87
CA GLY A 37 -8.12 -1.64 -4.93
C GLY A 37 -8.09 -0.20 -5.48
N ARG A 38 -8.99 0.14 -6.42
CA ARG A 38 -9.17 1.53 -6.89
C ARG A 38 -9.78 2.42 -5.81
N ARG A 39 -10.72 1.90 -5.03
CA ARG A 39 -11.33 2.64 -3.91
C ARG A 39 -10.29 2.94 -2.84
N LEU A 40 -9.54 1.95 -2.37
CA LEU A 40 -8.48 2.12 -1.38
C LEU A 40 -7.45 3.17 -1.83
N ARG A 41 -7.00 3.10 -3.09
CA ARG A 41 -6.06 4.10 -3.63
C ARG A 41 -6.63 5.51 -3.66
N ARG A 42 -7.92 5.68 -4.00
CA ARG A 42 -8.57 7.01 -3.98
C ARG A 42 -8.66 7.57 -2.57
N ASP A 43 -9.02 6.72 -1.60
CA ASP A 43 -9.16 7.12 -0.21
C ASP A 43 -7.79 7.51 0.38
N ASP A 44 -6.71 6.78 0.02
CA ASP A 44 -5.34 7.18 0.35
C ASP A 44 -4.97 8.54 -0.23
N VAL A 45 -5.23 8.77 -1.51
CA VAL A 45 -4.94 10.06 -2.15
C VAL A 45 -5.74 11.18 -1.49
N ALA A 46 -7.02 10.96 -1.22
CA ALA A 46 -7.90 11.93 -0.58
C ALA A 46 -7.45 12.29 0.85
N ALA A 47 -6.91 11.33 1.60
CA ALA A 47 -6.41 11.57 2.96
C ALA A 47 -5.22 12.54 3.03
N PHE A 48 -4.50 12.72 1.93
CA PHE A 48 -3.35 13.64 1.84
C PHE A 48 -3.64 14.85 0.94
N ALA A 49 -4.88 14.98 0.43
CA ALA A 49 -5.24 16.10 -0.43
C ALA A 49 -5.14 17.44 0.32
N GLY A 50 -4.46 18.40 -0.30
CA GLY A 50 -4.26 19.74 0.29
C GLY A 50 -3.20 19.81 1.39
N ASN A 51 -2.51 18.74 1.70
CA ASN A 51 -1.35 18.76 2.60
C ASN A 51 -0.05 18.82 1.79
N GLU A 52 0.45 20.04 1.57
CA GLU A 52 1.71 20.26 0.82
C GLU A 52 2.95 19.95 1.67
N ASP A 53 2.86 20.05 3.01
CA ASP A 53 3.96 19.84 3.92
C ASP A 53 4.28 18.35 4.15
N PHE A 54 3.26 17.48 3.98
CA PHE A 54 3.41 16.04 4.14
C PHE A 54 2.50 15.28 3.18
N THR A 55 3.07 14.86 2.07
CA THR A 55 2.33 14.21 0.97
C THR A 55 2.17 12.70 1.18
N LEU A 56 1.29 12.07 0.41
CA LEU A 56 1.17 10.59 0.36
C LEU A 56 2.52 9.92 0.04
N GLN A 57 3.38 10.56 -0.78
CA GLN A 57 4.70 10.01 -1.11
C GLN A 57 5.64 10.06 0.09
N ASP A 58 5.58 11.13 0.87
CA ASP A 58 6.35 11.27 2.11
C ASP A 58 5.91 10.23 3.14
N TYR A 59 4.58 10.05 3.30
CA TYR A 59 4.03 8.98 4.14
C TYR A 59 4.51 7.60 3.71
N LYS A 60 4.42 7.25 2.42
CA LYS A 60 4.85 5.94 1.91
C LYS A 60 6.34 5.70 2.14
N THR A 61 7.17 6.74 2.00
CA THR A 61 8.61 6.65 2.25
C THR A 61 8.90 6.46 3.74
N LEU A 62 8.25 7.24 4.58
CA LEU A 62 8.37 7.12 6.03
C LEU A 62 7.82 5.76 6.52
N HIS A 63 6.71 5.29 5.96
CA HIS A 63 6.14 3.98 6.26
C HIS A 63 7.13 2.85 5.90
N ALA A 64 7.76 2.89 4.72
CA ALA A 64 8.77 1.92 4.33
C ALA A 64 9.96 1.86 5.30
N LEU A 65 10.32 3.00 5.91
CA LEU A 65 11.34 3.06 6.96
C LEU A 65 10.81 2.51 8.30
N MET A 66 9.61 2.90 8.70
CA MET A 66 9.04 2.54 10.01
C MET A 66 8.75 1.04 10.16
N VAL A 67 8.49 0.33 9.07
CA VAL A 67 8.27 -1.13 9.08
C VAL A 67 9.56 -1.95 9.00
N GLN A 68 10.74 -1.31 8.96
CA GLN A 68 12.01 -2.03 9.03
C GLN A 68 12.20 -2.68 10.41
N PRO A 69 12.93 -3.82 10.48
CA PRO A 69 13.29 -4.42 11.75
C PRO A 69 13.99 -3.43 12.67
N TRP A 70 13.90 -3.70 13.99
CA TRP A 70 14.66 -2.92 14.97
C TRP A 70 16.17 -2.93 14.62
N PRO A 71 16.90 -1.79 14.65
CA PRO A 71 16.56 -0.48 15.26
C PRO A 71 15.80 0.50 14.38
N THR A 72 15.03 0.06 13.39
CA THR A 72 14.20 0.89 12.51
C THR A 72 15.08 1.84 11.67
N GLU A 73 15.97 1.26 10.90
CA GLU A 73 16.88 1.97 10.02
C GLU A 73 17.09 1.25 8.70
N ALA A 74 17.39 1.99 7.65
CA ALA A 74 17.65 1.43 6.33
C ALA A 74 18.57 2.33 5.50
N THR A 75 19.21 1.75 4.51
CA THR A 75 19.89 2.55 3.48
C THR A 75 18.89 3.12 2.48
N PRO A 76 19.20 4.23 1.77
CA PRO A 76 18.36 4.75 0.70
C PRO A 76 18.04 3.71 -0.39
N ALA A 77 18.97 2.78 -0.67
CA ALA A 77 18.77 1.72 -1.65
C ALA A 77 17.70 0.70 -1.20
N GLN A 78 17.75 0.27 0.06
CA GLN A 78 16.74 -0.61 0.66
C GLN A 78 15.35 0.06 0.67
N LEU A 79 15.28 1.36 0.99
CA LEU A 79 14.03 2.11 0.96
C LEU A 79 13.48 2.26 -0.46
N ALA A 80 14.35 2.47 -1.46
CA ALA A 80 13.94 2.54 -2.86
C ALA A 80 13.33 1.22 -3.33
N GLU A 81 13.93 0.10 -2.97
CA GLU A 81 13.43 -1.25 -3.25
C GLU A 81 12.08 -1.49 -2.54
N ALA A 82 12.02 -1.26 -1.23
CA ALA A 82 10.81 -1.46 -0.43
C ALA A 82 9.63 -0.60 -0.90
N ALA A 83 9.89 0.63 -1.37
CA ALA A 83 8.88 1.54 -1.89
C ALA A 83 8.61 1.37 -3.40
N ASN A 84 9.32 0.46 -4.06
CA ASN A 84 9.26 0.22 -5.51
C ASN A 84 9.43 1.51 -6.33
N VAL A 85 10.49 2.25 -6.06
CA VAL A 85 10.83 3.51 -6.75
C VAL A 85 12.29 3.53 -7.16
N THR A 86 12.64 4.43 -8.08
CA THR A 86 14.04 4.62 -8.49
C THR A 86 14.87 5.23 -7.35
N ARG A 87 16.18 4.99 -7.36
CA ARG A 87 17.12 5.58 -6.38
C ARG A 87 17.08 7.12 -6.40
N ALA A 88 16.97 7.72 -7.59
CA ALA A 88 16.87 9.16 -7.73
C ALA A 88 15.59 9.72 -7.08
N ALA A 89 14.45 9.08 -7.31
CA ALA A 89 13.19 9.46 -6.67
C ALA A 89 13.26 9.28 -5.15
N MET A 90 13.89 8.21 -4.65
CA MET A 90 14.08 8.01 -3.21
C MET A 90 14.97 9.09 -2.61
N THR A 91 16.08 9.48 -3.26
CA THR A 91 16.93 10.57 -2.80
C THR A 91 16.14 11.85 -2.60
N SER A 92 15.39 12.28 -3.61
CA SER A 92 14.56 13.49 -3.54
C SER A 92 13.51 13.44 -2.42
N ARG A 93 12.88 12.27 -2.19
CA ARG A 93 11.91 12.09 -1.09
C ARG A 93 12.59 12.17 0.28
N LEU A 94 13.78 11.59 0.44
CA LEU A 94 14.55 11.64 1.67
C LEU A 94 15.07 13.05 1.95
N ASP A 95 15.42 13.84 0.92
CA ASP A 95 15.81 15.24 1.07
C ASP A 95 14.67 16.04 1.73
N ARG A 96 13.46 15.93 1.20
CA ARG A 96 12.26 16.58 1.76
C ARG A 96 11.98 16.14 3.21
N LEU A 97 12.04 14.83 3.47
CA LEU A 97 11.78 14.30 4.82
C LEU A 97 12.84 14.77 5.84
N GLU A 98 14.09 14.92 5.42
CA GLU A 98 15.16 15.43 6.25
C GLU A 98 15.02 16.94 6.50
N GLU A 99 14.73 17.74 5.46
CA GLU A 99 14.42 19.17 5.55
C GLU A 99 13.22 19.43 6.49
N SER A 100 12.21 18.56 6.46
CA SER A 100 11.06 18.60 7.35
C SER A 100 11.35 18.06 8.76
N GLY A 101 12.57 17.59 9.02
CA GLY A 101 12.99 17.04 10.32
C GLY A 101 12.30 15.73 10.69
N LEU A 102 11.82 14.95 9.70
CA LEU A 102 11.13 13.67 9.93
C LEU A 102 12.08 12.47 9.92
N VAL A 103 13.20 12.59 9.22
CA VAL A 103 14.29 11.60 9.22
C VAL A 103 15.63 12.29 9.42
N THR A 104 16.65 11.49 9.74
CA THR A 104 18.05 11.90 9.73
C THR A 104 18.86 10.93 8.88
N ARG A 105 19.89 11.42 8.21
CA ARG A 105 20.90 10.62 7.52
C ARG A 105 22.22 10.67 8.27
N VAL A 106 22.75 9.52 8.59
CA VAL A 106 24.04 9.40 9.29
C VAL A 106 24.95 8.45 8.52
N MET A 107 26.24 8.66 8.59
CA MET A 107 27.20 7.68 8.07
C MET A 107 27.20 6.46 8.96
N ASP A 108 27.21 5.27 8.38
CA ASP A 108 27.33 4.02 9.11
C ASP A 108 28.69 3.99 9.85
N ALA A 109 28.66 3.65 11.13
CA ALA A 109 29.86 3.58 11.97
C ALA A 109 30.84 2.48 11.49
N ALA A 110 30.31 1.40 10.91
CA ALA A 110 31.10 0.26 10.42
C ALA A 110 31.61 0.47 8.98
N ASP A 111 30.86 1.21 8.16
CA ASP A 111 31.23 1.51 6.78
C ASP A 111 30.84 2.94 6.39
N ARG A 112 31.81 3.84 6.45
CA ARG A 112 31.66 5.27 6.14
C ARG A 112 31.20 5.56 4.69
N ARG A 113 31.12 4.56 3.80
CA ARG A 113 30.56 4.69 2.46
C ARG A 113 29.05 4.50 2.43
N ARG A 114 28.48 4.00 3.53
CA ARG A 114 27.04 3.75 3.66
C ARG A 114 26.38 4.89 4.42
N VAL A 115 25.25 5.34 3.89
CA VAL A 115 24.34 6.26 4.56
C VAL A 115 23.18 5.44 5.15
N ILE A 116 22.90 5.68 6.41
CA ILE A 116 21.76 5.08 7.13
C ILE A 116 20.74 6.17 7.41
N VAL A 117 19.49 5.87 7.07
CA VAL A 117 18.33 6.72 7.34
C VAL A 117 17.65 6.22 8.61
N ARG A 118 17.34 7.14 9.51
CA ARG A 118 16.63 6.87 10.77
C ARG A 118 15.45 7.82 10.93
N PRO A 119 14.30 7.36 11.44
CA PRO A 119 13.21 8.27 11.77
C PRO A 119 13.56 9.09 13.01
N THR A 120 13.22 10.37 13.00
CA THR A 120 13.25 11.21 14.21
C THR A 120 12.03 10.90 15.10
N GLN A 121 12.00 11.48 16.32
CA GLN A 121 10.82 11.42 17.17
C GLN A 121 9.61 12.06 16.47
N ARG A 122 9.78 13.22 15.83
CA ARG A 122 8.75 13.90 15.03
C ARG A 122 8.26 13.03 13.87
N GLY A 123 9.19 12.31 13.19
CA GLY A 123 8.82 11.36 12.12
C GLY A 123 7.96 10.23 12.64
N ARG A 124 8.26 9.64 13.80
CA ARG A 124 7.47 8.58 14.43
C ARG A 124 6.07 9.08 14.80
N GLU A 125 5.94 10.26 15.37
CA GLU A 125 4.67 10.88 15.74
C GLU A 125 3.82 11.18 14.51
N MET A 126 4.41 11.72 13.45
CA MET A 126 3.75 11.97 12.17
C MET A 126 3.25 10.66 11.55
N TRP A 127 4.11 9.64 11.49
CA TRP A 127 3.73 8.33 10.97
C TRP A 127 2.59 7.70 11.78
N ASN A 128 2.67 7.72 13.11
CA ASN A 128 1.62 7.18 13.98
C ASN A 128 0.26 7.80 13.68
N ARG A 129 0.19 9.13 13.53
CA ARG A 129 -1.05 9.83 13.20
C ARG A 129 -1.69 9.24 11.95
N TYR A 130 -0.97 9.20 10.85
CA TYR A 130 -1.50 8.77 9.56
C TYR A 130 -1.75 7.26 9.48
N VAL A 131 -0.94 6.44 10.16
CA VAL A 131 -1.17 4.98 10.16
C VAL A 131 -2.44 4.62 10.90
N PHE A 132 -2.74 5.27 12.03
CA PHE A 132 -4.00 5.00 12.75
C PHE A 132 -5.23 5.47 11.97
N GLU A 133 -5.17 6.64 11.34
CA GLU A 133 -6.22 7.08 10.43
C GLU A 133 -6.43 6.11 9.26
N GLY A 134 -5.34 5.56 8.70
CA GLY A 134 -5.37 4.53 7.66
C GLY A 134 -6.05 3.25 8.14
N ILE A 135 -5.68 2.75 9.31
CA ILE A 135 -6.28 1.56 9.91
C ILE A 135 -7.80 1.71 10.08
N GLU A 136 -8.28 2.88 10.51
CA GLU A 136 -9.72 3.10 10.65
C GLU A 136 -10.44 3.15 9.29
N ARG A 137 -9.82 3.74 8.26
CA ARG A 137 -10.36 3.68 6.88
C ARG A 137 -10.44 2.25 6.35
N ASP A 138 -9.37 1.45 6.55
CA ASP A 138 -9.31 0.06 6.11
C ASP A 138 -10.37 -0.80 6.82
N LYS A 139 -10.56 -0.61 8.13
CA LYS A 139 -11.64 -1.25 8.88
C LYS A 139 -13.02 -0.90 8.31
N ALA A 140 -13.23 0.36 7.96
CA ALA A 140 -14.51 0.81 7.39
C ALA A 140 -14.80 0.12 6.04
N VAL A 141 -13.79 -0.08 5.19
CA VAL A 141 -13.96 -0.81 3.92
C VAL A 141 -14.35 -2.26 4.14
N MET A 142 -13.81 -2.90 5.18
CA MET A 142 -14.08 -4.31 5.51
C MET A 142 -15.25 -4.52 6.48
N SER A 143 -15.94 -3.45 6.89
CA SER A 143 -16.99 -3.51 7.93
C SER A 143 -18.25 -4.30 7.54
N ALA A 144 -18.43 -4.59 6.25
CA ALA A 144 -19.52 -5.43 5.75
C ALA A 144 -19.32 -6.93 6.06
N LEU A 145 -18.10 -7.34 6.46
CA LEU A 145 -17.75 -8.73 6.75
C LEU A 145 -17.68 -8.96 8.25
N ASP A 146 -18.23 -10.08 8.70
CA ASP A 146 -17.96 -10.57 10.04
C ASP A 146 -16.55 -11.18 10.15
N ARG A 147 -16.18 -11.65 11.35
CA ARG A 147 -14.83 -12.19 11.60
C ARG A 147 -14.55 -13.46 10.81
N ASP A 148 -15.51 -14.33 10.65
CA ASP A 148 -15.34 -15.60 9.96
C ASP A 148 -15.27 -15.39 8.43
N GLU A 149 -16.11 -14.52 7.90
CA GLU A 149 -16.07 -14.08 6.50
C GLU A 149 -14.73 -13.41 6.15
N LEU A 150 -14.20 -12.55 7.03
CA LEU A 150 -12.90 -11.92 6.83
C LEU A 150 -11.76 -12.94 6.85
N ASN A 151 -11.81 -13.97 7.72
CA ASN A 151 -10.85 -15.06 7.76
C ASN A 151 -10.90 -15.92 6.49
N GLN A 152 -12.11 -16.18 5.97
CA GLN A 152 -12.30 -16.90 4.71
C GLN A 152 -11.72 -16.10 3.54
N LEU A 153 -12.03 -14.81 3.45
CA LEU A 153 -11.48 -13.92 2.42
C LEU A 153 -9.95 -13.91 2.45
N ASN A 154 -9.34 -13.77 3.63
CA ASN A 154 -7.88 -13.82 3.78
C ASN A 154 -7.29 -15.16 3.30
N THR A 155 -7.99 -16.26 3.56
CA THR A 155 -7.55 -17.60 3.12
C THR A 155 -7.58 -17.75 1.61
N LEU A 156 -8.65 -17.27 0.96
CA LEU A 156 -8.81 -17.31 -0.50
C LEU A 156 -7.80 -16.39 -1.20
N LEU A 157 -7.65 -15.16 -0.73
CA LEU A 157 -6.67 -14.22 -1.29
C LEU A 157 -5.24 -14.72 -1.14
N ARG A 158 -4.90 -15.40 -0.02
CA ARG A 158 -3.58 -16.02 0.16
C ARG A 158 -3.31 -17.11 -0.87
N LYS A 159 -4.29 -17.96 -1.19
CA LYS A 159 -4.15 -18.99 -2.24
C LYS A 159 -3.85 -18.35 -3.60
N VAL A 160 -4.58 -17.30 -3.96
CA VAL A 160 -4.35 -16.57 -5.22
C VAL A 160 -2.96 -15.93 -5.24
N LEU A 161 -2.55 -15.26 -4.15
CA LEU A 161 -1.23 -14.62 -4.09
C LEU A 161 -0.07 -15.61 -4.16
N LEU A 162 -0.21 -16.80 -3.57
CA LEU A 162 0.82 -17.84 -3.64
C LEU A 162 0.98 -18.39 -5.04
N SER A 163 -0.10 -18.55 -5.81
CA SER A 163 -0.04 -19.02 -7.20
C SER A 163 0.60 -18.03 -8.18
N LEU A 164 0.73 -16.75 -7.80
CA LEU A 164 1.37 -15.71 -8.62
C LEU A 164 2.89 -15.60 -8.40
N ARG A 165 3.46 -16.36 -7.47
CA ARG A 165 4.90 -16.30 -7.12
C ARG A 165 5.74 -17.35 -7.82
N GLU A 166 5.13 -18.21 -8.62
CA GLU A 166 5.78 -19.19 -9.48
C GLU A 166 5.96 -18.60 -10.90
#